data_89e21cdb0e11a2f699caad098716fff6
#
_entry.id   89e21cdb0e11a2f699caad098716fff6
#
_cell.length_a   1.000
_cell.length_b   1.000
_cell.length_c   1.000
_cell.angle_alpha   90.00
_cell.angle_beta   90.00
_cell.angle_gamma   90.00
#
_symmetry.space_group_name_H-M   'P 1'
#
loop_
_entity.id
_entity.type
_entity.pdbx_description
1 polymer ?
#
loop_
_entity_poly.entity_id
_entity_poly.type
_entity_poly.pdbx_seq_one_letter_code
_entity_poly.pdbx_strand_id
1 'polypeptide(L)'
;MRWCVLLALAACTTVPQVSPERLAAMREVKDEEAVRTCTMLGRFIGSSTQTSDKGLEQARDEARAKSAATGATDFFFDGESVTPNVTTVAAKAYDCGTPK
;
A
#
# COMPACT_ATOMS: atom_id res chain seq x y z
N MET A 1 9.52 25.21 -13.32
CA MET A 1 10.56 24.44 -12.65
C MET A 1 10.49 24.56 -11.15
N ARG A 2 10.44 25.73 -10.63
CA ARG A 2 10.41 25.90 -9.18
C ARG A 2 9.16 25.36 -8.55
N TRP A 3 8.08 25.32 -9.27
CA TRP A 3 6.86 24.71 -8.77
C TRP A 3 7.04 23.26 -8.40
N CYS A 4 7.85 22.55 -9.20
CA CYS A 4 8.04 21.13 -8.94
C CYS A 4 8.67 20.92 -7.58
N VAL A 5 9.51 21.81 -7.14
CA VAL A 5 10.14 21.70 -5.84
C VAL A 5 9.10 21.84 -4.74
N LEU A 6 8.20 22.82 -4.89
CA LEU A 6 7.16 23.02 -3.91
C LEU A 6 6.21 21.83 -3.83
N LEU A 7 5.86 21.28 -5.00
CA LEU A 7 4.99 20.13 -5.06
C LEU A 7 5.65 18.91 -4.43
N ALA A 8 6.95 18.75 -4.64
CA ALA A 8 7.67 17.65 -4.05
C ALA A 8 7.64 17.71 -2.53
N LEU A 9 7.78 18.89 -1.97
CA LEU A 9 7.73 19.05 -0.53
C LEU A 9 6.36 18.68 0.02
N ALA A 10 5.32 19.12 -0.65
CA ALA A 10 3.95 18.80 -0.24
C ALA A 10 3.71 17.31 -0.33
N ALA A 11 4.23 16.66 -1.36
CA ALA A 11 4.02 15.22 -1.56
C ALA A 11 4.69 14.38 -0.48
N CYS A 12 5.73 14.87 0.15
CA CYS A 12 6.44 14.11 1.17
C CYS A 12 5.58 13.79 2.38
N THR A 13 4.51 14.52 2.61
CA THR A 13 3.68 14.36 3.79
C THR A 13 2.37 13.63 3.50
N THR A 14 2.17 13.15 2.29
CA THR A 14 0.90 12.55 1.91
C THR A 14 1.09 11.15 1.37
N VAL A 15 -0.04 10.42 1.31
CA VAL A 15 -0.09 9.12 0.69
C VAL A 15 0.17 9.27 -0.80
N PRO A 16 0.92 8.34 -1.42
CA PRO A 16 1.18 8.41 -2.86
C PRO A 16 -0.11 8.49 -3.66
N GLN A 17 -0.08 9.31 -4.71
CA GLN A 17 -1.20 9.42 -5.61
C GLN A 17 -1.10 8.32 -6.65
N VAL A 18 -2.07 7.42 -6.64
CA VAL A 18 -2.10 6.28 -7.56
C VAL A 18 -3.46 6.28 -8.23
N SER A 19 -3.50 6.07 -9.54
CA SER A 19 -4.76 6.07 -10.26
C SER A 19 -5.64 4.91 -9.81
N PRO A 20 -6.97 5.07 -9.87
CA PRO A 20 -7.87 3.96 -9.53
C PRO A 20 -7.64 2.72 -10.38
N GLU A 21 -7.28 2.90 -11.65
CA GLU A 21 -7.00 1.77 -12.53
C GLU A 21 -5.78 0.99 -12.04
N ARG A 22 -4.76 1.72 -11.58
CA ARG A 22 -3.55 1.07 -11.08
C ARG A 22 -3.84 0.27 -9.83
N LEU A 23 -4.64 0.84 -8.92
CA LEU A 23 -5.04 0.13 -7.72
C LEU A 23 -5.87 -1.10 -8.05
N ALA A 24 -6.79 -0.98 -8.99
CA ALA A 24 -7.65 -2.09 -9.38
C ALA A 24 -6.89 -3.19 -10.09
N ALA A 25 -5.81 -2.84 -10.79
CA ALA A 25 -5.00 -3.82 -11.50
C ALA A 25 -4.15 -4.66 -10.57
N MET A 26 -3.89 -4.17 -9.36
CA MET A 26 -3.09 -4.89 -8.39
C MET A 26 -3.94 -5.94 -7.70
N ARG A 27 -3.40 -7.14 -7.56
CA ARG A 27 -4.15 -8.27 -7.02
C ARG A 27 -3.79 -8.51 -5.56
N GLU A 28 -4.81 -8.64 -4.73
CA GLU A 28 -4.58 -9.03 -3.33
C GLU A 28 -4.52 -10.54 -3.23
N VAL A 29 -3.46 -11.07 -2.66
CA VAL A 29 -3.34 -12.50 -2.41
C VAL A 29 -3.63 -12.76 -0.94
N LYS A 30 -4.25 -13.89 -0.65
CA LYS A 30 -4.63 -14.24 0.71
C LYS A 30 -3.59 -15.12 1.39
N ASP A 31 -2.69 -15.68 0.62
CA ASP A 31 -1.70 -16.63 1.11
C ASP A 31 -0.34 -16.25 0.56
N GLU A 32 0.63 -16.13 1.44
CA GLU A 32 2.00 -15.74 1.05
C GLU A 32 2.61 -16.76 0.08
N GLU A 33 2.16 -17.99 0.13
CA GLU A 33 2.63 -19.02 -0.81
C GLU A 33 2.35 -18.63 -2.25
N ALA A 34 1.26 -17.91 -2.49
CA ALA A 34 0.89 -17.53 -3.84
C ALA A 34 1.91 -16.60 -4.50
N VAL A 35 2.71 -15.90 -3.70
CA VAL A 35 3.72 -14.95 -4.21
C VAL A 35 5.13 -15.37 -3.87
N ARG A 36 5.32 -16.63 -3.46
CA ARG A 36 6.62 -17.09 -3.00
C ARG A 36 7.70 -17.00 -4.08
N THR A 37 7.32 -17.19 -5.33
CA THR A 37 8.26 -17.12 -6.44
C THR A 37 8.36 -15.73 -7.06
N CYS A 38 7.61 -14.77 -6.52
CA CYS A 38 7.62 -13.41 -7.03
C CYS A 38 8.73 -12.61 -6.36
N THR A 39 9.09 -11.48 -6.96
CA THR A 39 10.08 -10.58 -6.37
C THR A 39 9.42 -9.69 -5.35
N MET A 40 9.90 -9.72 -4.11
CA MET A 40 9.37 -8.85 -3.07
C MET A 40 9.94 -7.44 -3.27
N LEU A 41 9.06 -6.46 -3.37
CA LEU A 41 9.44 -5.06 -3.56
C LEU A 41 9.59 -4.31 -2.26
N GLY A 42 8.92 -4.76 -1.21
CA GLY A 42 9.02 -4.13 0.09
C GLY A 42 7.81 -4.40 0.95
N ARG A 43 7.89 -3.91 2.17
CA ARG A 43 6.79 -4.00 3.13
C ARG A 43 6.39 -2.58 3.50
N PHE A 44 5.12 -2.27 3.36
CA PHE A 44 4.62 -0.91 3.52
C PHE A 44 3.56 -0.84 4.60
N ILE A 45 3.60 0.25 5.35
CA ILE A 45 2.72 0.43 6.50
C ILE A 45 1.72 1.54 6.20
N GLY A 46 0.44 1.24 6.39
CA GLY A 46 -0.60 2.25 6.39
C GLY A 46 -1.09 2.45 7.81
N SER A 47 -1.57 3.63 8.11
CA SER A 47 -2.06 3.93 9.45
C SER A 47 -3.23 4.90 9.39
N SER A 48 -4.02 4.89 10.46
CA SER A 48 -5.13 5.82 10.63
C SER A 48 -5.27 6.14 12.11
N THR A 49 -5.64 7.37 12.40
CA THR A 49 -5.92 7.75 13.79
C THR A 49 -7.30 7.32 14.23
N GLN A 50 -8.13 6.86 13.31
CA GLN A 50 -9.42 6.28 13.67
C GLN A 50 -9.23 4.81 14.02
N THR A 51 -9.95 4.35 15.04
CA THR A 51 -9.79 2.99 15.56
C THR A 51 -11.02 2.12 15.31
N SER A 52 -11.94 2.60 14.49
CA SER A 52 -13.11 1.83 14.08
C SER A 52 -12.81 1.05 12.81
N ASP A 53 -13.82 0.35 12.29
CA ASP A 53 -13.69 -0.34 11.01
C ASP A 53 -13.24 0.61 9.91
N LYS A 54 -13.67 1.87 10.00
CA LYS A 54 -13.27 2.88 9.03
C LYS A 54 -11.78 3.16 9.10
N GLY A 55 -11.21 3.16 10.30
CA GLY A 55 -9.78 3.33 10.47
C GLY A 55 -8.99 2.19 9.84
N LEU A 56 -9.50 0.97 10.01
CA LEU A 56 -8.85 -0.20 9.42
C LEU A 56 -8.88 -0.12 7.90
N GLU A 57 -10.01 0.30 7.33
CA GLU A 57 -10.15 0.47 5.89
C GLU A 57 -9.18 1.54 5.38
N GLN A 58 -9.09 2.67 6.09
CA GLN A 58 -8.16 3.73 5.70
C GLN A 58 -6.72 3.26 5.73
N ALA A 59 -6.35 2.52 6.77
CA ALA A 59 -4.98 2.02 6.90
C ALA A 59 -4.66 1.02 5.78
N ARG A 60 -5.62 0.17 5.43
CA ARG A 60 -5.45 -0.76 4.32
C ARG A 60 -5.28 -0.03 3.00
N ASP A 61 -6.10 1.00 2.78
CA ASP A 61 -6.02 1.78 1.54
C ASP A 61 -4.67 2.45 1.41
N GLU A 62 -4.13 2.97 2.50
CA GLU A 62 -2.81 3.59 2.47
C GLU A 62 -1.71 2.58 2.16
N ALA A 63 -1.75 1.42 2.81
CA ALA A 63 -0.76 0.37 2.57
C ALA A 63 -0.84 -0.11 1.12
N ARG A 64 -2.06 -0.23 0.59
CA ARG A 64 -2.27 -0.63 -0.80
C ARG A 64 -1.72 0.41 -1.76
N ALA A 65 -1.96 1.69 -1.49
CA ALA A 65 -1.48 2.76 -2.35
C ALA A 65 0.05 2.80 -2.37
N LYS A 66 0.68 2.63 -1.23
CA LYS A 66 2.14 2.59 -1.16
C LYS A 66 2.70 1.41 -1.93
N SER A 67 2.03 0.26 -1.85
CA SER A 67 2.43 -0.92 -2.62
C SER A 67 2.31 -0.66 -4.12
N ALA A 68 1.19 -0.08 -4.54
CA ALA A 68 0.96 0.21 -5.95
C ALA A 68 1.98 1.20 -6.50
N ALA A 69 2.43 2.14 -5.67
CA ALA A 69 3.38 3.15 -6.10
C ALA A 69 4.74 2.55 -6.47
N THR A 70 5.05 1.35 -5.99
CA THR A 70 6.30 0.68 -6.33
C THR A 70 6.22 -0.13 -7.62
N GLY A 71 5.06 -0.18 -8.25
CA GLY A 71 4.86 -1.00 -9.44
C GLY A 71 4.46 -2.42 -9.14
N ALA A 72 4.01 -2.69 -7.93
CA ALA A 72 3.64 -4.05 -7.54
C ALA A 72 2.47 -4.57 -8.38
N THR A 73 2.50 -5.86 -8.69
CA THR A 73 1.40 -6.53 -9.36
C THR A 73 0.50 -7.24 -8.36
N ASP A 74 1.06 -7.61 -7.22
CA ASP A 74 0.36 -8.34 -6.17
C ASP A 74 0.76 -7.80 -4.81
N PHE A 75 -0.11 -7.95 -3.84
CA PHE A 75 0.21 -7.56 -2.47
C PHE A 75 -0.50 -8.50 -1.49
N PHE A 76 0.05 -8.54 -0.29
CA PHE A 76 -0.44 -9.44 0.76
C PHE A 76 -0.44 -8.67 2.07
N PHE A 77 -1.58 -8.60 2.74
CA PHE A 77 -1.65 -7.98 4.06
C PHE A 77 -1.10 -8.96 5.08
N ASP A 78 0.02 -8.60 5.73
CA ASP A 78 0.68 -9.52 6.64
C ASP A 78 0.59 -9.10 8.10
N GLY A 79 -0.18 -8.07 8.41
CA GLY A 79 -0.36 -7.70 9.80
C GLY A 79 -1.31 -6.55 9.98
N GLU A 80 -2.02 -6.56 11.10
CA GLU A 80 -2.91 -5.48 11.50
C GLU A 80 -2.74 -5.27 12.99
N SER A 81 -2.77 -4.02 13.41
CA SER A 81 -2.69 -3.68 14.83
C SER A 81 -3.65 -2.54 15.11
N VAL A 82 -4.54 -2.75 16.06
CA VAL A 82 -5.48 -1.73 16.48
C VAL A 82 -5.19 -1.40 17.94
N THR A 83 -4.75 -0.18 18.17
CA THR A 83 -4.50 0.32 19.53
C THR A 83 -5.50 1.43 19.83
N PRO A 84 -5.61 1.88 21.09
CA PRO A 84 -6.54 2.98 21.40
C PRO A 84 -6.26 4.27 20.62
N ASN A 85 -5.05 4.44 20.11
CA ASN A 85 -4.65 5.70 19.47
C ASN A 85 -4.44 5.61 17.98
N VAL A 86 -4.19 4.41 17.44
CA VAL A 86 -3.87 4.28 16.03
C VAL A 86 -4.16 2.87 15.53
N THR A 87 -4.60 2.80 14.28
CA THR A 87 -4.76 1.54 13.55
C THR A 87 -3.65 1.46 12.51
N THR A 88 -2.98 0.34 12.44
CA THR A 88 -1.85 0.13 11.54
C THR A 88 -2.06 -1.16 10.74
N VAL A 89 -1.74 -1.10 9.45
CA VAL A 89 -1.81 -2.27 8.58
C VAL A 89 -0.51 -2.37 7.82
N ALA A 90 0.04 -3.57 7.72
CA ALA A 90 1.25 -3.83 6.95
C ALA A 90 0.91 -4.65 5.72
N ALA A 91 1.51 -4.30 4.60
CA ALA A 91 1.34 -5.03 3.34
C ALA A 91 2.70 -5.31 2.73
N LYS A 92 2.89 -6.52 2.24
CA LYS A 92 4.06 -6.87 1.44
C LYS A 92 3.70 -6.74 -0.01
N ALA A 93 4.55 -6.07 -0.78
CA ALA A 93 4.32 -5.82 -2.20
C ALA A 93 5.23 -6.70 -3.03
N TYR A 94 4.69 -7.27 -4.10
CA TYR A 94 5.41 -8.22 -4.94
C TYR A 94 5.24 -7.88 -6.41
N ASP A 95 6.26 -8.22 -7.18
CA ASP A 95 6.21 -8.18 -8.63
C ASP A 95 6.21 -9.62 -9.13
N CYS A 96 5.06 -10.07 -9.59
CA CYS A 96 4.90 -11.43 -10.10
C CYS A 96 4.98 -11.49 -11.61
N GLY A 97 5.32 -10.36 -12.23
CA GLY A 97 5.39 -10.29 -13.68
C GLY A 97 4.04 -10.04 -14.30
N THR A 98 4.08 -9.68 -15.57
CA THR A 98 2.86 -9.41 -16.32
C THR A 98 2.28 -10.73 -16.85
N PRO A 99 0.98 -10.97 -16.71
CA PRO A 99 0.36 -12.16 -17.28
C PRO A 99 0.56 -12.21 -18.78
N LYS A 100 0.85 -13.38 -19.29
CA LYS A 100 1.05 -13.57 -20.71
C LYS A 100 -0.24 -13.83 -21.43
#